data_3036be5e28d05a143502fd9d5a3e283f
#
_entry.id   3036be5e28d05a143502fd9d5a3e283f
#
_cell.length_a   1.000
_cell.length_b   1.000
_cell.length_c   1.000
_cell.angle_alpha   90.00
_cell.angle_beta   90.00
_cell.angle_gamma   90.00
#
_symmetry.space_group_name_H-M   'P 1'
#
loop_
_entity.id
_entity.type
_entity.pdbx_description
1 polymer ?
#
loop_
_entity_poly.entity_id
_entity_poly.type
_entity_poly.pdbx_seq_one_letter_code
_entity_poly.pdbx_strand_id
1 'polypeptide(L)'
;YGLNRARKSRKPYFLLCEGYMDVISMHQAGFTNAVASLGTALTPGHAALIKRYVNEVYLTYDSDEAGTKAALRAGPILREVGITAKIIRMEPYKDPDEFIKNLGAEAFEERIQKARNGFMFSLEILERDYDMTSPEGRTDFMKEAARKLTEFDEEIERNNYIDAVAGTYHVGSEDLKKLVGRMAVQTGLAKPVERPRSTRSQNLDKEDGTRKSQKILLTWMASDENVFAQIQKYIHPEDFQEGIYRTVAELLYAQHEQGKLNPAQIMNHFTDEEEHREVAALFNTRIREIKTAHEQEKALKETIIRVKKNSIEEHSAKLDPTDIQGLQKLMEAKRALQDLEKLHISIN
;
A
#
# COMPACT_ATOMS: atom_id res chain seq x y z
N TYR A 1 -20.24 -32.07 -5.68
CA TYR A 1 -21.65 -32.45 -5.58
C TYR A 1 -22.52 -31.20 -5.46
N GLY A 2 -23.79 -31.26 -5.90
CA GLY A 2 -24.75 -30.15 -5.76
C GLY A 2 -24.62 -29.02 -6.76
N LEU A 3 -23.51 -28.88 -7.51
CA LEU A 3 -23.23 -27.77 -8.41
C LEU A 3 -24.31 -27.58 -9.49
N ASN A 4 -24.90 -28.66 -9.99
CA ASN A 4 -26.01 -28.63 -10.98
C ASN A 4 -27.23 -27.85 -10.47
N ARG A 5 -27.47 -27.83 -9.16
CA ARG A 5 -28.50 -27.05 -8.47
C ARG A 5 -27.96 -25.67 -8.04
N ALA A 6 -26.81 -25.62 -7.38
CA ALA A 6 -26.26 -24.40 -6.84
C ALA A 6 -26.02 -23.31 -7.90
N ARG A 7 -25.61 -23.66 -9.13
CA ARG A 7 -25.45 -22.73 -10.25
C ARG A 7 -26.75 -22.02 -10.69
N LYS A 8 -27.92 -22.50 -10.24
CA LYS A 8 -29.22 -21.88 -10.52
C LYS A 8 -29.70 -20.98 -9.36
N SER A 9 -28.95 -20.97 -8.25
CA SER A 9 -29.26 -20.12 -7.11
C SER A 9 -29.04 -18.65 -7.48
N ARG A 10 -29.84 -17.76 -6.88
CA ARG A 10 -29.70 -16.31 -7.02
C ARG A 10 -28.72 -15.71 -5.99
N LYS A 11 -28.20 -16.53 -5.04
CA LYS A 11 -27.21 -16.06 -4.06
C LYS A 11 -25.89 -15.80 -4.76
N PRO A 12 -25.16 -14.69 -4.46
CA PRO A 12 -23.91 -14.34 -5.13
C PRO A 12 -22.69 -15.13 -4.62
N TYR A 13 -22.91 -16.13 -3.79
CA TYR A 13 -21.90 -16.97 -3.16
C TYR A 13 -22.33 -18.43 -3.09
N PHE A 14 -21.35 -19.33 -2.92
CA PHE A 14 -21.62 -20.73 -2.59
C PHE A 14 -21.26 -21.05 -1.14
N LEU A 15 -21.99 -22.01 -0.57
CA LEU A 15 -21.68 -22.67 0.70
C LEU A 15 -20.92 -23.96 0.36
N LEU A 16 -19.67 -24.08 0.74
CA LEU A 16 -18.83 -25.22 0.44
C LEU A 16 -18.70 -26.12 1.67
N CYS A 17 -19.34 -27.27 1.59
CA CYS A 17 -19.38 -28.32 2.61
C CYS A 17 -18.36 -29.43 2.31
N GLU A 18 -18.08 -30.31 3.27
CA GLU A 18 -17.22 -31.48 3.08
C GLU A 18 -17.97 -32.61 2.39
N GLY A 19 -19.17 -32.94 2.86
CA GLY A 19 -19.94 -34.10 2.47
C GLY A 19 -21.17 -33.80 1.67
N TYR A 20 -21.71 -34.85 1.02
CA TYR A 20 -22.97 -34.76 0.28
C TYR A 20 -24.18 -34.70 1.24
N MET A 21 -24.05 -35.25 2.45
CA MET A 21 -25.12 -35.18 3.46
C MET A 21 -25.35 -33.76 3.91
N ASP A 22 -24.28 -33.02 4.16
CA ASP A 22 -24.35 -31.59 4.51
C ASP A 22 -25.09 -30.81 3.40
N VAL A 23 -24.71 -31.05 2.14
CA VAL A 23 -25.34 -30.37 0.99
C VAL A 23 -26.84 -30.72 0.93
N ILE A 24 -27.22 -31.97 1.18
CA ILE A 24 -28.67 -32.41 1.17
C ILE A 24 -29.40 -31.68 2.28
N SER A 25 -28.88 -31.69 3.50
CA SER A 25 -29.48 -31.01 4.65
C SER A 25 -29.60 -29.50 4.42
N MET A 26 -28.54 -28.88 3.90
CA MET A 26 -28.52 -27.44 3.54
C MET A 26 -29.64 -27.15 2.49
N HIS A 27 -29.73 -27.95 1.43
CA HIS A 27 -30.74 -27.76 0.41
C HIS A 27 -32.17 -27.94 0.97
N GLN A 28 -32.40 -28.91 1.87
CA GLN A 28 -33.69 -29.10 2.56
C GLN A 28 -34.04 -27.89 3.42
N ALA A 29 -33.05 -27.25 4.03
CA ALA A 29 -33.21 -26.03 4.81
C ALA A 29 -33.33 -24.74 3.96
N GLY A 30 -33.33 -24.87 2.61
CA GLY A 30 -33.49 -23.74 1.70
C GLY A 30 -32.20 -23.14 1.15
N PHE A 31 -31.03 -23.59 1.59
CA PHE A 31 -29.69 -23.12 1.10
C PHE A 31 -29.31 -23.85 -0.19
N THR A 32 -29.99 -23.54 -1.29
CA THR A 32 -29.82 -24.21 -2.58
C THR A 32 -28.51 -23.91 -3.29
N ASN A 33 -27.70 -23.03 -2.72
CA ASN A 33 -26.32 -22.65 -3.15
C ASN A 33 -25.22 -23.48 -2.47
N ALA A 34 -25.59 -24.57 -1.76
CA ALA A 34 -24.60 -25.45 -1.13
C ALA A 34 -24.02 -26.46 -2.14
N VAL A 35 -22.70 -26.69 -2.03
CA VAL A 35 -21.93 -27.64 -2.83
C VAL A 35 -20.91 -28.37 -1.97
N ALA A 36 -20.40 -29.52 -2.41
CA ALA A 36 -19.34 -30.25 -1.70
C ALA A 36 -18.31 -30.82 -2.65
N SER A 37 -17.06 -30.93 -2.13
CA SER A 37 -15.92 -31.55 -2.83
C SER A 37 -15.89 -33.08 -2.76
N LEU A 38 -16.67 -33.68 -1.90
CA LEU A 38 -16.86 -35.14 -1.73
C LEU A 38 -15.63 -35.94 -1.34
N GLY A 39 -15.30 -35.97 -0.06
CA GLY A 39 -14.27 -36.86 0.50
C GLY A 39 -12.86 -36.60 -0.01
N THR A 40 -12.68 -35.53 -0.78
CA THR A 40 -11.40 -35.06 -1.27
C THR A 40 -11.17 -33.61 -0.85
N ALA A 41 -9.91 -33.24 -0.61
CA ALA A 41 -9.57 -31.84 -0.40
C ALA A 41 -9.98 -30.98 -1.62
N LEU A 42 -10.32 -29.72 -1.38
CA LEU A 42 -10.54 -28.77 -2.47
C LEU A 42 -9.31 -28.71 -3.37
N THR A 43 -9.50 -28.77 -4.68
CA THR A 43 -8.41 -28.70 -5.67
C THR A 43 -8.50 -27.38 -6.45
N PRO A 44 -7.38 -26.93 -7.08
CA PRO A 44 -7.42 -25.77 -8.00
C PRO A 44 -8.46 -25.94 -9.12
N GLY A 45 -8.69 -27.16 -9.61
CA GLY A 45 -9.73 -27.45 -10.61
C GLY A 45 -11.13 -27.20 -10.08
N HIS A 46 -11.42 -27.58 -8.82
CA HIS A 46 -12.69 -27.27 -8.16
C HIS A 46 -12.86 -25.74 -8.00
N ALA A 47 -11.83 -25.04 -7.55
CA ALA A 47 -11.86 -23.58 -7.38
C ALA A 47 -12.09 -22.86 -8.73
N ALA A 48 -11.39 -23.26 -9.79
CA ALA A 48 -11.57 -22.71 -11.13
C ALA A 48 -13.00 -22.96 -11.67
N LEU A 49 -13.61 -24.11 -11.34
CA LEU A 49 -14.98 -24.42 -11.71
C LEU A 49 -15.98 -23.53 -10.94
N ILE A 50 -15.79 -23.34 -9.64
CA ILE A 50 -16.62 -22.49 -8.78
C ILE A 50 -16.56 -21.04 -9.25
N LYS A 51 -15.37 -20.54 -9.61
CA LYS A 51 -15.15 -19.16 -10.09
C LYS A 51 -16.02 -18.76 -11.27
N ARG A 52 -16.46 -19.71 -12.09
CA ARG A 52 -17.38 -19.43 -13.22
C ARG A 52 -18.76 -18.95 -12.78
N TYR A 53 -19.11 -19.13 -11.51
CA TYR A 53 -20.45 -18.85 -10.99
C TYR A 53 -20.47 -17.81 -9.90
N VAL A 54 -19.45 -17.79 -9.03
CA VAL A 54 -19.38 -16.88 -7.86
C VAL A 54 -17.98 -16.37 -7.61
N ASN A 55 -17.88 -15.22 -6.94
CA ASN A 55 -16.61 -14.63 -6.49
C ASN A 55 -16.41 -14.80 -4.98
N GLU A 56 -17.36 -15.40 -4.28
CA GLU A 56 -17.30 -15.55 -2.83
C GLU A 56 -17.77 -16.97 -2.45
N VAL A 57 -17.04 -17.58 -1.51
CA VAL A 57 -17.35 -18.92 -0.99
C VAL A 57 -17.30 -18.88 0.53
N TYR A 58 -18.33 -19.45 1.14
CA TYR A 58 -18.39 -19.66 2.58
C TYR A 58 -18.06 -21.12 2.86
N LEU A 59 -16.94 -21.35 3.55
CA LEU A 59 -16.51 -22.69 3.97
C LEU A 59 -17.28 -23.08 5.23
N THR A 60 -18.00 -24.19 5.12
CA THR A 60 -18.84 -24.75 6.18
C THR A 60 -18.34 -26.14 6.56
N TYR A 61 -17.04 -26.25 6.76
CA TYR A 61 -16.36 -27.49 7.10
C TYR A 61 -16.58 -27.86 8.56
N ASP A 62 -16.32 -29.12 8.92
CA ASP A 62 -16.49 -29.63 10.28
C ASP A 62 -15.71 -28.77 11.29
N SER A 63 -16.28 -28.65 12.50
CA SER A 63 -15.68 -27.84 13.58
C SER A 63 -14.49 -28.52 14.28
N ASP A 64 -14.10 -29.71 13.83
CA ASP A 64 -12.97 -30.43 14.35
C ASP A 64 -11.62 -29.95 13.78
N GLU A 65 -10.53 -30.55 14.26
CA GLU A 65 -9.18 -30.20 13.81
C GLU A 65 -8.95 -30.50 12.32
N ALA A 66 -9.59 -31.58 11.80
CA ALA A 66 -9.46 -31.98 10.40
C ALA A 66 -10.15 -30.97 9.48
N GLY A 67 -11.38 -30.57 9.81
CA GLY A 67 -12.13 -29.55 9.06
C GLY A 67 -11.46 -28.17 9.15
N THR A 68 -10.91 -27.80 10.32
CA THR A 68 -10.09 -26.58 10.47
C THR A 68 -8.90 -26.60 9.52
N LYS A 69 -8.13 -27.71 9.48
CA LYS A 69 -7.00 -27.86 8.56
C LYS A 69 -7.42 -27.85 7.09
N ALA A 70 -8.58 -28.41 6.78
CA ALA A 70 -9.16 -28.39 5.43
C ALA A 70 -9.52 -26.95 5.02
N ALA A 71 -10.15 -26.15 5.90
CA ALA A 71 -10.47 -24.75 5.67
C ALA A 71 -9.24 -23.89 5.43
N LEU A 72 -8.18 -24.09 6.25
CA LEU A 72 -6.90 -23.39 6.08
C LEU A 72 -6.22 -23.70 4.74
N ARG A 73 -6.34 -24.92 4.21
CA ARG A 73 -5.82 -25.29 2.89
C ARG A 73 -6.67 -24.74 1.76
N ALA A 74 -7.98 -24.68 1.94
CA ALA A 74 -8.92 -24.20 0.92
C ALA A 74 -8.76 -22.69 0.65
N GLY A 75 -8.45 -21.89 1.67
CA GLY A 75 -8.30 -20.43 1.56
C GLY A 75 -7.32 -19.97 0.45
N PRO A 76 -6.05 -20.37 0.49
CA PRO A 76 -5.10 -20.05 -0.57
C PRO A 76 -5.54 -20.51 -1.97
N ILE A 77 -6.07 -21.74 -2.10
CA ILE A 77 -6.54 -22.29 -3.39
C ILE A 77 -7.66 -21.44 -3.99
N LEU A 78 -8.59 -20.96 -3.16
CA LEU A 78 -9.68 -20.09 -3.61
C LEU A 78 -9.14 -18.71 -3.99
N ARG A 79 -8.21 -18.18 -3.23
CA ARG A 79 -7.58 -16.87 -3.49
C ARG A 79 -6.82 -16.86 -4.83
N GLU A 80 -6.06 -17.90 -5.16
CA GLU A 80 -5.33 -18.02 -6.43
C GLU A 80 -6.22 -17.83 -7.66
N VAL A 81 -7.49 -18.22 -7.58
CA VAL A 81 -8.45 -17.98 -8.67
C VAL A 81 -9.31 -16.73 -8.45
N GLY A 82 -8.98 -15.89 -7.47
CA GLY A 82 -9.68 -14.64 -7.16
C GLY A 82 -11.05 -14.85 -6.52
N ILE A 83 -11.22 -15.90 -5.70
CA ILE A 83 -12.42 -16.13 -4.87
C ILE A 83 -12.12 -15.73 -3.43
N THR A 84 -12.96 -14.88 -2.87
CA THR A 84 -12.92 -14.54 -1.44
C THR A 84 -13.50 -15.69 -0.62
N ALA A 85 -12.69 -16.25 0.28
CA ALA A 85 -13.13 -17.26 1.23
C ALA A 85 -13.58 -16.64 2.56
N LYS A 86 -14.73 -17.08 3.07
CA LYS A 86 -15.21 -16.80 4.42
C LYS A 86 -15.46 -18.09 5.17
N ILE A 87 -15.28 -18.07 6.48
CA ILE A 87 -15.45 -19.25 7.34
C ILE A 87 -16.70 -19.08 8.18
N ILE A 88 -17.56 -20.08 8.15
CA ILE A 88 -18.71 -20.20 9.04
C ILE A 88 -18.37 -21.21 10.13
N ARG A 89 -18.46 -20.78 11.39
CA ARG A 89 -18.24 -21.64 12.55
C ARG A 89 -19.54 -22.30 12.99
N MET A 90 -19.50 -23.60 13.20
CA MET A 90 -20.66 -24.41 13.59
C MET A 90 -20.76 -24.67 15.08
N GLU A 91 -19.73 -24.32 15.88
CA GLU A 91 -19.77 -24.59 17.30
C GLU A 91 -21.07 -24.11 17.97
N PRO A 92 -21.64 -24.88 18.90
CA PRO A 92 -21.10 -26.10 19.52
C PRO A 92 -21.34 -27.39 18.71
N TYR A 93 -21.88 -27.31 17.50
CA TYR A 93 -22.19 -28.46 16.65
C TYR A 93 -21.00 -28.81 15.76
N LYS A 94 -20.97 -30.08 15.33
CA LYS A 94 -19.87 -30.61 14.55
C LYS A 94 -19.88 -30.09 13.09
N ASP A 95 -21.02 -30.18 12.46
CA ASP A 95 -21.21 -29.97 11.02
C ASP A 95 -22.49 -29.17 10.70
N PRO A 96 -22.69 -28.74 9.45
CA PRO A 96 -23.89 -28.01 9.04
C PRO A 96 -25.21 -28.82 9.21
N ASP A 97 -25.17 -30.14 9.01
CA ASP A 97 -26.34 -31.00 9.15
C ASP A 97 -26.83 -31.01 10.61
N GLU A 98 -25.92 -31.25 11.54
CA GLU A 98 -26.24 -31.22 12.96
C GLU A 98 -26.69 -29.82 13.41
N PHE A 99 -26.01 -28.77 12.95
CA PHE A 99 -26.37 -27.40 13.28
C PHE A 99 -27.81 -27.06 12.87
N ILE A 100 -28.17 -27.35 11.61
CA ILE A 100 -29.48 -27.03 11.06
C ILE A 100 -30.58 -27.85 11.72
N LYS A 101 -30.32 -29.11 12.01
CA LYS A 101 -31.29 -29.97 12.73
C LYS A 101 -31.66 -29.47 14.13
N ASN A 102 -30.70 -28.85 14.80
CA ASN A 102 -30.88 -28.36 16.17
C ASN A 102 -31.38 -26.92 16.25
N LEU A 103 -30.86 -26.01 15.41
CA LEU A 103 -31.14 -24.58 15.52
C LEU A 103 -31.91 -23.99 14.35
N GLY A 104 -32.04 -24.72 13.23
CA GLY A 104 -32.84 -24.31 12.08
C GLY A 104 -32.10 -23.36 11.12
N ALA A 105 -32.80 -23.01 10.03
CA ALA A 105 -32.27 -22.23 8.94
C ALA A 105 -32.01 -20.76 9.32
N GLU A 106 -32.83 -20.16 10.17
CA GLU A 106 -32.68 -18.76 10.61
C GLU A 106 -31.37 -18.55 11.37
N ALA A 107 -31.06 -19.43 12.31
CA ALA A 107 -29.81 -19.39 13.06
C ALA A 107 -28.59 -19.58 12.14
N PHE A 108 -28.72 -20.38 11.08
CA PHE A 108 -27.67 -20.57 10.11
C PHE A 108 -27.47 -19.30 9.24
N GLU A 109 -28.52 -18.59 8.84
CA GLU A 109 -28.42 -17.32 8.13
C GLU A 109 -27.69 -16.27 9.00
N GLU A 110 -27.88 -16.24 10.33
CA GLU A 110 -27.11 -15.40 11.23
C GLU A 110 -25.61 -15.77 11.24
N ARG A 111 -25.28 -17.07 11.16
CA ARG A 111 -23.89 -17.53 11.04
C ARG A 111 -23.25 -17.06 9.73
N ILE A 112 -23.99 -17.08 8.62
CA ILE A 112 -23.52 -16.53 7.34
C ILE A 112 -23.17 -15.04 7.48
N GLN A 113 -24.02 -14.24 8.14
CA GLN A 113 -23.77 -12.81 8.36
C GLN A 113 -22.54 -12.54 9.26
N LYS A 114 -22.26 -13.45 10.21
CA LYS A 114 -21.13 -13.37 11.13
C LYS A 114 -19.89 -14.11 10.62
N ALA A 115 -19.90 -14.60 9.38
CA ALA A 115 -18.79 -15.36 8.82
C ALA A 115 -17.51 -14.50 8.76
N ARG A 116 -16.39 -15.12 9.11
CA ARG A 116 -15.10 -14.46 9.18
C ARG A 116 -14.33 -14.56 7.87
N ASN A 117 -13.58 -13.54 7.53
CA ASN A 117 -12.64 -13.60 6.42
C ASN A 117 -11.65 -14.75 6.64
N GLY A 118 -11.39 -15.55 5.59
CA GLY A 118 -10.57 -16.77 5.67
C GLY A 118 -9.12 -16.50 6.06
N PHE A 119 -8.54 -15.36 5.61
CA PHE A 119 -7.20 -14.98 6.01
C PHE A 119 -7.13 -14.61 7.49
N MET A 120 -8.05 -13.78 7.97
CA MET A 120 -8.13 -13.41 9.40
C MET A 120 -8.37 -14.62 10.28
N PHE A 121 -9.21 -15.58 9.85
CA PHE A 121 -9.38 -16.86 10.52
C PHE A 121 -8.06 -17.64 10.58
N SER A 122 -7.27 -17.65 9.51
CA SER A 122 -5.97 -18.34 9.52
C SER A 122 -4.99 -17.76 10.53
N LEU A 123 -5.06 -16.45 10.79
CA LEU A 123 -4.27 -15.81 11.83
C LEU A 123 -4.78 -16.13 13.24
N GLU A 124 -6.11 -16.22 13.42
CA GLU A 124 -6.71 -16.63 14.71
C GLU A 124 -6.31 -18.08 15.09
N ILE A 125 -6.21 -18.97 14.11
CA ILE A 125 -5.71 -20.32 14.39
C ILE A 125 -4.20 -20.30 14.68
N LEU A 126 -3.42 -19.55 13.91
CA LEU A 126 -1.99 -19.40 14.12
C LEU A 126 -1.66 -18.81 15.51
N GLU A 127 -2.45 -17.85 15.97
CA GLU A 127 -2.30 -17.20 17.28
C GLU A 127 -2.25 -18.20 18.44
N ARG A 128 -2.95 -19.34 18.33
CA ARG A 128 -3.03 -20.38 19.37
C ARG A 128 -1.68 -21.04 19.67
N ASP A 129 -0.75 -20.96 18.72
CA ASP A 129 0.58 -21.56 18.84
C ASP A 129 1.59 -20.61 19.54
N TYR A 130 1.15 -19.39 19.89
CA TYR A 130 2.00 -18.36 20.49
C TYR A 130 1.47 -17.87 21.83
N ASP A 131 2.37 -17.55 22.75
CA ASP A 131 2.03 -16.87 23.99
C ASP A 131 1.82 -15.37 23.74
N MET A 132 0.58 -14.99 23.47
CA MET A 132 0.21 -13.59 23.20
C MET A 132 0.30 -12.67 24.43
N THR A 133 0.54 -13.23 25.62
CA THR A 133 0.74 -12.45 26.85
C THR A 133 2.18 -11.97 27.01
N SER A 134 3.14 -12.66 26.37
CA SER A 134 4.56 -12.30 26.38
C SER A 134 4.93 -11.39 25.20
N PRO A 135 5.83 -10.42 25.37
CA PRO A 135 6.35 -9.60 24.28
C PRO A 135 7.04 -10.42 23.19
N GLU A 136 7.75 -11.48 23.56
CA GLU A 136 8.45 -12.39 22.66
C GLU A 136 7.47 -13.17 21.80
N GLY A 137 6.44 -13.79 22.42
CA GLY A 137 5.42 -14.54 21.69
C GLY A 137 4.63 -13.66 20.72
N ARG A 138 4.25 -12.45 21.15
CA ARG A 138 3.61 -11.46 20.25
C ARG A 138 4.51 -11.09 19.07
N THR A 139 5.81 -10.91 19.34
CA THR A 139 6.78 -10.57 18.27
C THR A 139 6.91 -11.70 17.28
N ASP A 140 6.99 -12.96 17.72
CA ASP A 140 7.13 -14.10 16.85
C ASP A 140 5.85 -14.38 16.06
N PHE A 141 4.68 -14.25 16.68
CA PHE A 141 3.40 -14.27 15.99
C PHE A 141 3.33 -13.21 14.87
N MET A 142 3.73 -11.95 15.17
CA MET A 142 3.71 -10.87 14.19
C MET A 142 4.67 -11.12 13.00
N LYS A 143 5.80 -11.78 13.22
CA LYS A 143 6.70 -12.20 12.12
C LYS A 143 6.01 -13.22 11.20
N GLU A 144 5.32 -14.21 11.77
CA GLU A 144 4.59 -15.21 10.97
C GLU A 144 3.37 -14.60 10.27
N ALA A 145 2.63 -13.72 10.91
CA ALA A 145 1.54 -12.96 10.30
C ALA A 145 2.06 -12.11 9.12
N ALA A 146 3.20 -11.43 9.31
CA ALA A 146 3.85 -10.68 8.24
C ALA A 146 4.30 -11.57 7.07
N ARG A 147 4.78 -12.78 7.34
CA ARG A 147 5.13 -13.76 6.31
C ARG A 147 3.91 -14.18 5.51
N LYS A 148 2.77 -14.47 6.16
CA LYS A 148 1.51 -14.78 5.48
C LYS A 148 1.00 -13.61 4.63
N LEU A 149 1.19 -12.37 5.07
CA LEU A 149 0.83 -11.17 4.30
C LEU A 149 1.64 -11.03 3.00
N THR A 150 2.83 -11.62 2.90
CA THR A 150 3.60 -11.65 1.63
C THR A 150 2.99 -12.53 0.55
N GLU A 151 2.03 -13.40 0.90
CA GLU A 151 1.31 -14.25 -0.06
C GLU A 151 0.31 -13.48 -0.94
N PHE A 152 0.02 -12.22 -0.62
CA PHE A 152 -0.82 -11.37 -1.45
C PHE A 152 0.03 -10.69 -2.53
N ASP A 153 -0.24 -10.97 -3.79
CA ASP A 153 0.49 -10.41 -4.92
C ASP A 153 0.13 -8.93 -5.14
N GLU A 154 -1.17 -8.61 -5.08
CA GLU A 154 -1.66 -7.26 -5.28
C GLU A 154 -1.36 -6.34 -4.09
N GLU A 155 -0.65 -5.24 -4.36
CA GLU A 155 -0.20 -4.32 -3.31
C GLU A 155 -1.36 -3.67 -2.54
N ILE A 156 -2.43 -3.29 -3.24
CA ILE A 156 -3.61 -2.67 -2.63
C ILE A 156 -4.30 -3.67 -1.70
N GLU A 157 -4.50 -4.90 -2.16
CA GLU A 157 -5.09 -5.97 -1.36
C GLU A 157 -4.23 -6.25 -0.12
N ARG A 158 -2.92 -6.43 -0.30
CA ARG A 158 -1.97 -6.63 0.79
C ARG A 158 -2.01 -5.51 1.82
N ASN A 159 -2.05 -4.24 1.39
CA ASN A 159 -2.13 -3.09 2.29
C ASN A 159 -3.44 -3.09 3.09
N ASN A 160 -4.58 -3.43 2.47
CA ASN A 160 -5.86 -3.54 3.18
C ASN A 160 -5.82 -4.64 4.26
N TYR A 161 -5.17 -5.78 3.97
CA TYR A 161 -4.99 -6.82 4.99
C TYR A 161 -3.98 -6.43 6.08
N ILE A 162 -2.92 -5.68 5.75
CA ILE A 162 -2.00 -5.10 6.74
C ILE A 162 -2.78 -4.21 7.72
N ASP A 163 -3.63 -3.33 7.22
CA ASP A 163 -4.44 -2.44 8.07
C ASP A 163 -5.43 -3.22 8.92
N ALA A 164 -6.09 -4.25 8.38
CA ALA A 164 -6.99 -5.12 9.13
C ALA A 164 -6.27 -5.88 10.26
N VAL A 165 -5.09 -6.44 9.99
CA VAL A 165 -4.25 -7.14 11.00
C VAL A 165 -3.75 -6.16 12.05
N ALA A 166 -3.25 -4.99 11.63
CA ALA A 166 -2.77 -3.95 12.52
C ALA A 166 -3.87 -3.51 13.51
N GLY A 167 -5.09 -3.30 13.01
CA GLY A 167 -6.25 -2.96 13.84
C GLY A 167 -6.64 -4.08 14.81
N THR A 168 -6.65 -5.33 14.34
CA THR A 168 -7.06 -6.49 15.17
C THR A 168 -6.08 -6.75 16.31
N TYR A 169 -4.78 -6.65 16.03
CA TYR A 169 -3.72 -6.98 17.02
C TYR A 169 -3.10 -5.75 17.68
N HIS A 170 -3.65 -4.56 17.45
CA HIS A 170 -3.22 -3.30 18.06
C HIS A 170 -1.72 -3.02 17.87
N VAL A 171 -1.23 -3.14 16.63
CA VAL A 171 0.13 -2.80 16.22
C VAL A 171 0.12 -1.65 15.22
N GLY A 172 1.23 -0.93 15.09
CA GLY A 172 1.35 0.14 14.10
C GLY A 172 1.30 -0.42 12.67
N SER A 173 0.37 0.08 11.82
CA SER A 173 0.23 -0.37 10.42
C SER A 173 1.52 -0.17 9.63
N GLU A 174 2.19 0.99 9.79
CA GLU A 174 3.47 1.29 9.14
C GLU A 174 4.60 0.35 9.59
N ASP A 175 4.62 -0.07 10.86
CA ASP A 175 5.63 -0.98 11.37
C ASP A 175 5.40 -2.40 10.85
N LEU A 176 4.12 -2.82 10.79
CA LEU A 176 3.75 -4.09 10.17
C LEU A 176 4.07 -4.08 8.67
N LYS A 177 3.82 -2.98 7.95
CA LYS A 177 4.17 -2.82 6.53
C LYS A 177 5.67 -2.96 6.28
N LYS A 178 6.50 -2.33 7.12
CA LYS A 178 7.97 -2.49 7.09
C LYS A 178 8.40 -3.93 7.35
N LEU A 179 7.72 -4.61 8.28
CA LEU A 179 8.00 -6.01 8.59
C LEU A 179 7.67 -6.92 7.42
N VAL A 180 6.49 -6.74 6.79
CA VAL A 180 6.08 -7.46 5.57
C VAL A 180 7.09 -7.26 4.44
N GLY A 181 7.53 -6.03 4.19
CA GLY A 181 8.56 -5.73 3.20
C GLY A 181 9.88 -6.47 3.46
N ARG A 182 10.33 -6.56 4.71
CA ARG A 182 11.52 -7.35 5.09
C ARG A 182 11.33 -8.85 4.85
N MET A 183 10.16 -9.39 5.19
CA MET A 183 9.85 -10.80 4.96
C MET A 183 9.78 -11.16 3.48
N ALA A 184 9.18 -10.31 2.65
CA ALA A 184 9.12 -10.50 1.20
C ALA A 184 10.51 -10.60 0.55
N VAL A 185 11.48 -9.82 1.03
CA VAL A 185 12.89 -9.91 0.59
C VAL A 185 13.53 -11.22 1.05
N GLN A 186 13.30 -11.66 2.29
CA GLN A 186 13.87 -12.91 2.82
C GLN A 186 13.32 -14.16 2.14
N THR A 187 12.06 -14.15 1.72
CA THR A 187 11.41 -15.29 1.03
C THR A 187 11.69 -15.31 -0.47
N GLY A 188 12.44 -14.34 -1.01
CA GLY A 188 12.74 -14.27 -2.45
C GLY A 188 11.54 -13.87 -3.33
N LEU A 189 10.41 -13.54 -2.73
CA LEU A 189 9.20 -13.06 -3.42
C LEU A 189 9.33 -11.61 -3.89
N ALA A 190 10.24 -10.84 -3.29
CA ALA A 190 10.70 -9.57 -3.82
C ALA A 190 12.19 -9.69 -4.13
N LYS A 191 12.63 -9.16 -5.28
CA LYS A 191 14.08 -8.99 -5.50
C LYS A 191 14.62 -8.22 -4.31
N PRO A 192 15.77 -8.62 -3.72
CA PRO A 192 16.39 -7.82 -2.68
C PRO A 192 16.59 -6.42 -3.26
N VAL A 193 15.89 -5.45 -2.73
CA VAL A 193 16.39 -4.08 -2.80
C VAL A 193 17.69 -4.18 -2.03
N GLU A 194 18.81 -4.18 -2.72
CA GLU A 194 20.13 -4.16 -2.12
C GLU A 194 20.15 -3.02 -1.11
N ARG A 195 20.02 -3.40 0.17
CA ARG A 195 20.28 -2.45 1.26
C ARG A 195 21.77 -2.47 1.51
N PRO A 196 22.49 -1.40 1.20
CA PRO A 196 23.84 -1.23 1.71
C PRO A 196 23.74 -1.15 3.24
N ARG A 197 24.59 -1.94 3.93
CA ARG A 197 24.71 -1.94 5.40
C ARG A 197 24.99 -0.52 5.90
N SER A 198 24.17 -0.09 6.85
CA SER A 198 24.35 0.93 7.91
C SER A 198 25.41 2.04 7.65
N THR A 199 25.08 3.01 6.89
CA THR A 199 25.39 4.46 6.93
C THR A 199 24.69 5.22 5.80
N ARG A 200 24.08 4.48 4.84
CA ARG A 200 23.40 5.01 3.65
C ARG A 200 21.87 5.14 3.77
N SER A 201 21.22 4.52 4.78
CA SER A 201 19.77 4.58 4.95
C SER A 201 19.25 5.99 5.22
N GLN A 202 20.03 6.81 5.95
CA GLN A 202 19.66 8.22 6.15
C GLN A 202 19.83 9.07 4.88
N ASN A 203 20.68 8.65 3.93
CA ASN A 203 20.90 9.38 2.69
C ASN A 203 19.85 9.05 1.61
N LEU A 204 19.34 7.80 1.50
CA LEU A 204 18.32 7.42 0.51
C LEU A 204 16.94 8.01 0.85
N ASP A 205 16.54 8.02 2.13
CA ASP A 205 15.31 8.69 2.56
C ASP A 205 15.43 10.23 2.42
N LYS A 206 16.64 10.79 2.57
CA LYS A 206 16.93 12.19 2.27
C LYS A 206 16.92 12.47 0.76
N GLU A 207 17.49 11.60 -0.06
CA GLU A 207 17.54 11.74 -1.52
C GLU A 207 16.15 11.67 -2.16
N ASP A 208 15.29 10.75 -1.72
CA ASP A 208 13.89 10.66 -2.17
C ASP A 208 13.08 11.87 -1.67
N GLY A 209 13.28 12.30 -0.43
CA GLY A 209 12.68 13.52 0.12
C GLY A 209 13.15 14.80 -0.59
N THR A 210 14.41 14.86 -1.02
CA THR A 210 15.00 15.97 -1.77
C THR A 210 14.40 16.05 -3.17
N ARG A 211 14.40 14.95 -3.93
CA ARG A 211 13.79 14.87 -5.26
C ARG A 211 12.32 15.25 -5.23
N LYS A 212 11.56 14.74 -4.25
CA LYS A 212 10.15 15.07 -4.08
C LYS A 212 9.91 16.56 -3.82
N SER A 213 10.75 17.20 -3.02
CA SER A 213 10.65 18.64 -2.74
C SER A 213 10.98 19.49 -3.98
N GLN A 214 12.03 19.13 -4.72
CA GLN A 214 12.39 19.79 -5.98
C GLN A 214 11.27 19.63 -7.02
N LYS A 215 10.70 18.43 -7.15
CA LYS A 215 9.57 18.15 -8.02
C LYS A 215 8.35 19.05 -7.71
N ILE A 216 7.95 19.13 -6.44
CA ILE A 216 6.83 19.98 -6.01
C ILE A 216 7.13 21.46 -6.31
N LEU A 217 8.36 21.92 -6.08
CA LEU A 217 8.73 23.32 -6.30
C LEU A 217 8.68 23.68 -7.78
N LEU A 218 9.23 22.82 -8.67
CA LEU A 218 9.17 23.00 -10.13
C LEU A 218 7.71 22.97 -10.64
N THR A 219 6.87 22.12 -10.09
CA THR A 219 5.43 22.09 -10.41
C THR A 219 4.75 23.42 -10.07
N TRP A 220 5.05 24.02 -8.91
CA TRP A 220 4.53 25.32 -8.53
C TRP A 220 5.05 26.44 -9.42
N MET A 221 6.36 26.43 -9.72
CA MET A 221 6.95 27.40 -10.64
C MET A 221 6.33 27.39 -12.04
N ALA A 222 5.89 26.22 -12.49
CA ALA A 222 5.28 26.06 -13.81
C ALA A 222 3.77 26.38 -13.83
N SER A 223 3.11 26.44 -12.67
CA SER A 223 1.65 26.55 -12.57
C SER A 223 1.14 27.98 -12.49
N ASP A 224 1.93 28.91 -11.95
CA ASP A 224 1.49 30.31 -11.71
C ASP A 224 2.70 31.27 -11.74
N GLU A 225 2.58 32.34 -12.56
CA GLU A 225 3.62 33.37 -12.70
C GLU A 225 3.87 34.15 -11.40
N ASN A 226 2.82 34.40 -10.59
CA ASN A 226 2.98 35.10 -9.32
C ASN A 226 3.75 34.21 -8.31
N VAL A 227 3.43 32.91 -8.28
CA VAL A 227 4.15 31.96 -7.44
C VAL A 227 5.59 31.82 -7.89
N PHE A 228 5.86 31.79 -9.21
CA PHE A 228 7.22 31.83 -9.76
C PHE A 228 7.97 33.07 -9.28
N ALA A 229 7.36 34.27 -9.42
CA ALA A 229 7.97 35.55 -9.01
C ALA A 229 8.31 35.60 -7.50
N GLN A 230 7.60 34.87 -6.66
CA GLN A 230 7.94 34.76 -5.24
C GLN A 230 9.08 33.76 -5.01
N ILE A 231 9.07 32.60 -5.70
CA ILE A 231 10.10 31.56 -5.56
C ILE A 231 11.46 32.06 -6.03
N GLN A 232 11.53 32.75 -7.16
CA GLN A 232 12.78 33.26 -7.76
C GLN A 232 13.58 34.20 -6.84
N LYS A 233 12.95 34.80 -5.83
CA LYS A 233 13.63 35.66 -4.83
C LYS A 233 14.58 34.86 -3.93
N TYR A 234 14.37 33.55 -3.81
CA TYR A 234 15.03 32.70 -2.82
C TYR A 234 15.73 31.49 -3.45
N ILE A 235 15.24 31.00 -4.56
CA ILE A 235 15.72 29.80 -5.25
C ILE A 235 16.24 30.20 -6.62
N HIS A 236 17.37 29.63 -7.01
CA HIS A 236 17.98 29.77 -8.33
C HIS A 236 18.15 28.38 -8.97
N PRO A 237 18.38 28.29 -10.30
CA PRO A 237 18.58 26.99 -10.97
C PRO A 237 19.67 26.13 -10.34
N GLU A 238 20.74 26.76 -9.80
CA GLU A 238 21.85 26.05 -9.12
C GLU A 238 21.42 25.37 -7.81
N ASP A 239 20.27 25.72 -7.24
CA ASP A 239 19.73 25.10 -6.03
C ASP A 239 19.09 23.73 -6.30
N PHE A 240 18.88 23.38 -7.58
CA PHE A 240 18.38 22.08 -7.99
C PHE A 240 19.53 21.12 -8.28
N GLN A 241 19.31 19.82 -8.06
CA GLN A 241 20.28 18.78 -8.37
C GLN A 241 20.62 18.78 -9.86
N GLU A 242 21.89 18.51 -10.17
CA GLU A 242 22.36 18.36 -11.54
C GLU A 242 21.57 17.28 -12.29
N GLY A 243 21.27 17.52 -13.57
CA GLY A 243 20.44 16.68 -14.42
C GLY A 243 19.07 17.28 -14.69
N ILE A 244 18.03 16.45 -14.82
CA ILE A 244 16.68 16.82 -15.28
C ILE A 244 16.12 18.03 -14.50
N TYR A 245 16.21 18.03 -13.18
CA TYR A 245 15.61 19.08 -12.34
C TYR A 245 16.23 20.44 -12.56
N ARG A 246 17.57 20.51 -12.66
CA ARG A 246 18.29 21.76 -12.94
C ARG A 246 17.97 22.26 -14.34
N THR A 247 17.99 21.38 -15.34
CA THR A 247 17.67 21.74 -16.72
C THR A 247 16.24 22.28 -16.85
N VAL A 248 15.27 21.65 -16.17
CA VAL A 248 13.87 22.14 -16.14
C VAL A 248 13.81 23.51 -15.44
N ALA A 249 14.52 23.71 -14.34
CA ALA A 249 14.59 25.02 -13.67
C ALA A 249 15.15 26.10 -14.60
N GLU A 250 16.30 25.86 -15.25
CA GLU A 250 16.92 26.78 -16.21
C GLU A 250 15.95 27.17 -17.33
N LEU A 251 15.25 26.19 -17.91
CA LEU A 251 14.26 26.44 -18.95
C LEU A 251 13.05 27.24 -18.45
N LEU A 252 12.57 26.99 -17.22
CA LEU A 252 11.51 27.78 -16.60
C LEU A 252 11.94 29.25 -16.37
N TYR A 253 13.16 29.47 -15.89
CA TYR A 253 13.70 30.82 -15.72
C TYR A 253 13.84 31.55 -17.05
N ALA A 254 14.40 30.91 -18.07
CA ALA A 254 14.52 31.49 -19.42
C ALA A 254 13.17 31.83 -20.04
N GLN A 255 12.15 30.99 -19.85
CA GLN A 255 10.79 31.28 -20.33
C GLN A 255 10.12 32.42 -19.57
N HIS A 256 10.35 32.50 -18.25
CA HIS A 256 9.81 33.60 -17.46
C HIS A 256 10.39 34.95 -17.85
N GLU A 257 11.70 35.03 -18.14
CA GLU A 257 12.34 36.24 -18.69
C GLU A 257 11.75 36.67 -20.03
N GLN A 258 11.25 35.72 -20.84
CA GLN A 258 10.58 35.98 -22.11
C GLN A 258 9.08 36.28 -21.96
N GLY A 259 8.53 36.23 -20.75
CA GLY A 259 7.13 36.50 -20.44
C GLY A 259 6.15 35.43 -20.97
N LYS A 260 6.59 34.19 -21.16
CA LYS A 260 5.76 33.07 -21.67
C LYS A 260 6.18 31.77 -21.02
N LEU A 261 5.47 31.37 -19.97
CA LEU A 261 5.60 30.02 -19.41
C LEU A 261 4.84 29.01 -20.30
N ASN A 262 5.57 28.04 -20.87
CA ASN A 262 5.02 26.99 -21.70
C ASN A 262 5.64 25.62 -21.35
N PRO A 263 5.02 24.87 -20.43
CA PRO A 263 5.50 23.55 -20.02
C PRO A 263 5.65 22.54 -21.16
N ALA A 264 4.81 22.65 -22.22
CA ALA A 264 4.90 21.76 -23.36
C ALA A 264 6.19 21.94 -24.17
N GLN A 265 6.71 23.17 -24.25
CA GLN A 265 8.00 23.41 -24.89
C GLN A 265 9.17 22.85 -24.07
N ILE A 266 9.07 22.87 -22.74
CA ILE A 266 10.06 22.27 -21.86
C ILE A 266 10.11 20.76 -22.06
N MET A 267 8.93 20.09 -22.13
CA MET A 267 8.86 18.66 -22.41
C MET A 267 9.53 18.28 -23.74
N ASN A 268 9.35 19.08 -24.78
CA ASN A 268 9.94 18.83 -26.10
C ASN A 268 11.48 18.99 -26.12
N HIS A 269 12.09 19.57 -25.10
CA HIS A 269 13.52 19.68 -24.98
C HIS A 269 14.20 18.34 -24.66
N PHE A 270 13.46 17.42 -24.02
CA PHE A 270 13.95 16.11 -23.61
C PHE A 270 13.60 15.07 -24.67
N THR A 271 14.60 14.46 -25.30
CA THR A 271 14.46 13.49 -26.39
C THR A 271 14.54 12.04 -25.93
N ASP A 272 15.09 11.81 -24.75
CA ASP A 272 15.12 10.48 -24.12
C ASP A 272 13.74 10.13 -23.53
N GLU A 273 13.30 8.88 -23.74
CA GLU A 273 11.97 8.44 -23.30
C GLU A 273 11.79 8.44 -21.77
N GLU A 274 12.85 8.15 -21.01
CA GLU A 274 12.78 8.13 -19.54
C GLU A 274 12.76 9.56 -19.00
N GLU A 275 13.63 10.43 -19.52
CA GLU A 275 13.66 11.86 -19.17
C GLU A 275 12.35 12.55 -19.52
N HIS A 276 11.83 12.32 -20.72
CA HIS A 276 10.55 12.87 -21.17
C HIS A 276 9.40 12.44 -20.26
N ARG A 277 9.38 11.17 -19.83
CA ARG A 277 8.37 10.64 -18.91
C ARG A 277 8.48 11.27 -17.51
N GLU A 278 9.71 11.49 -17.03
CA GLU A 278 9.94 12.12 -15.73
C GLU A 278 9.52 13.60 -15.75
N VAL A 279 9.84 14.33 -16.81
CA VAL A 279 9.43 15.74 -16.99
C VAL A 279 7.92 15.86 -17.17
N ALA A 280 7.29 14.96 -17.92
CA ALA A 280 5.82 14.91 -18.03
C ALA A 280 5.15 14.66 -16.66
N ALA A 281 5.75 13.81 -15.84
CA ALA A 281 5.27 13.56 -14.47
C ALA A 281 5.45 14.76 -13.53
N LEU A 282 6.45 15.64 -13.76
CA LEU A 282 6.60 16.92 -13.06
C LEU A 282 5.39 17.83 -13.27
N PHE A 283 5.00 18.04 -14.54
CA PHE A 283 3.93 18.97 -14.89
C PHE A 283 2.52 18.40 -14.68
N ASN A 284 2.38 17.06 -14.59
CA ASN A 284 1.11 16.39 -14.29
C ASN A 284 0.92 16.07 -12.80
N THR A 285 1.86 16.42 -11.94
CA THR A 285 1.72 16.21 -10.49
C THR A 285 0.62 17.12 -9.96
N ARG A 286 -0.50 16.53 -9.51
CA ARG A 286 -1.52 17.29 -8.79
C ARG A 286 -0.92 17.75 -7.45
N ILE A 287 -0.72 19.04 -7.31
CA ILE A 287 -0.51 19.65 -6.00
C ILE A 287 -1.79 19.33 -5.20
N ARG A 288 -1.67 18.65 -4.06
CA ARG A 288 -2.84 18.35 -3.22
C ARG A 288 -3.65 19.63 -3.07
N GLU A 289 -4.96 19.56 -3.28
CA GLU A 289 -5.88 20.68 -3.05
C GLU A 289 -5.73 21.15 -1.60
N ILE A 290 -4.86 22.14 -1.40
CA ILE A 290 -4.69 22.81 -0.13
C ILE A 290 -5.83 23.82 -0.07
N LYS A 291 -6.74 23.62 0.88
CA LYS A 291 -8.04 24.31 0.90
C LYS A 291 -7.98 25.78 1.31
N THR A 292 -6.84 26.25 1.87
CA THR A 292 -6.72 27.65 2.33
C THR A 292 -5.42 28.28 1.83
N ALA A 293 -5.46 29.58 1.51
CA ALA A 293 -4.28 30.35 1.09
C ALA A 293 -3.14 30.27 2.12
N HIS A 294 -3.47 30.31 3.40
CA HIS A 294 -2.48 30.22 4.49
C HIS A 294 -1.74 28.86 4.52
N GLU A 295 -2.44 27.75 4.25
CA GLU A 295 -1.82 26.44 4.15
C GLU A 295 -0.93 26.32 2.90
N GLN A 296 -1.31 26.98 1.79
CA GLN A 296 -0.47 27.04 0.57
C GLN A 296 0.81 27.82 0.83
N GLU A 297 0.73 28.98 1.45
CA GLU A 297 1.90 29.81 1.82
C GLU A 297 2.86 29.05 2.73
N LYS A 298 2.32 28.35 3.74
CA LYS A 298 3.13 27.53 4.65
C LYS A 298 3.81 26.37 3.92
N ALA A 299 3.09 25.64 3.07
CA ALA A 299 3.63 24.51 2.33
C ALA A 299 4.70 24.97 1.30
N LEU A 300 4.48 26.12 0.65
CA LEU A 300 5.46 26.73 -0.26
C LEU A 300 6.73 27.10 0.51
N LYS A 301 6.61 27.81 1.62
CA LYS A 301 7.74 28.19 2.46
C LYS A 301 8.55 26.99 2.93
N GLU A 302 7.90 25.96 3.46
CA GLU A 302 8.55 24.73 3.90
C GLU A 302 9.30 24.03 2.75
N THR A 303 8.73 24.04 1.53
CA THR A 303 9.34 23.45 0.36
C THR A 303 10.57 24.24 -0.10
N ILE A 304 10.49 25.57 -0.14
CA ILE A 304 11.62 26.46 -0.47
C ILE A 304 12.76 26.26 0.52
N ILE A 305 12.48 26.28 1.82
CA ILE A 305 13.48 26.05 2.89
C ILE A 305 14.17 24.70 2.70
N ARG A 306 13.42 23.65 2.38
CA ARG A 306 13.95 22.30 2.20
C ARG A 306 14.88 22.20 0.99
N VAL A 307 14.47 22.77 -0.16
CA VAL A 307 15.30 22.78 -1.38
C VAL A 307 16.59 23.58 -1.13
N LYS A 308 16.50 24.78 -0.53
CA LYS A 308 17.67 25.61 -0.21
C LYS A 308 18.63 24.95 0.76
N LYS A 309 18.09 24.31 1.80
CA LYS A 309 18.90 23.57 2.78
C LYS A 309 19.67 22.41 2.15
N ASN A 310 19.01 21.64 1.28
CA ASN A 310 19.65 20.54 0.57
C ASN A 310 20.73 21.04 -0.38
N SER A 311 20.49 22.13 -1.11
CA SER A 311 21.49 22.79 -1.97
C SER A 311 22.73 23.21 -1.17
N ILE A 312 22.53 23.86 -0.02
CA ILE A 312 23.62 24.29 0.87
C ILE A 312 24.42 23.07 1.40
N GLU A 313 23.75 21.99 1.80
CA GLU A 313 24.40 20.75 2.27
C GLU A 313 25.23 20.12 1.14
N GLU A 314 24.71 20.07 -0.08
CA GLU A 314 25.39 19.50 -1.25
C GLU A 314 26.62 20.34 -1.68
N HIS A 315 26.47 21.64 -1.75
CA HIS A 315 27.60 22.55 -2.05
C HIS A 315 28.65 22.50 -0.96
N SER A 316 28.26 22.45 0.33
CA SER A 316 29.19 22.34 1.45
C SER A 316 30.02 21.06 1.42
N ALA A 317 29.42 19.92 0.95
CA ALA A 317 30.09 18.63 0.85
C ALA A 317 31.12 18.57 -0.31
N LYS A 318 30.89 19.36 -1.37
CA LYS A 318 31.75 19.41 -2.57
C LYS A 318 32.80 20.52 -2.51
N LEU A 319 32.74 21.41 -1.51
CA LEU A 319 33.59 22.61 -1.42
C LEU A 319 35.00 22.26 -0.97
N ASP A 320 36.00 22.75 -1.69
CA ASP A 320 37.39 22.69 -1.26
C ASP A 320 37.62 23.68 -0.09
N PRO A 321 38.19 23.24 1.05
CA PRO A 321 38.43 24.08 2.20
C PRO A 321 39.37 25.32 1.91
N THR A 322 40.08 25.31 0.79
CA THR A 322 40.95 26.41 0.37
C THR A 322 40.24 27.41 -0.55
N ASP A 323 39.04 27.13 -1.03
CA ASP A 323 38.26 28.05 -1.87
C ASP A 323 37.55 29.13 -1.04
N ILE A 324 38.25 30.27 -0.86
CA ILE A 324 37.73 31.40 -0.08
C ILE A 324 36.45 31.99 -0.68
N GLN A 325 36.35 32.03 -2.02
CA GLN A 325 35.14 32.56 -2.68
C GLN A 325 33.93 31.63 -2.51
N GLY A 326 34.13 30.33 -2.63
CA GLY A 326 33.13 29.33 -2.37
C GLY A 326 32.62 29.33 -0.91
N LEU A 327 33.56 29.52 0.04
CA LEU A 327 33.20 29.67 1.47
C LEU A 327 32.37 30.93 1.75
N GLN A 328 32.68 32.07 1.11
CA GLN A 328 31.88 33.28 1.24
C GLN A 328 30.47 33.10 0.71
N LYS A 329 30.32 32.54 -0.48
CA LYS A 329 29.02 32.24 -1.06
C LYS A 329 28.17 31.26 -0.17
N LEU A 330 28.82 30.26 0.40
CA LEU A 330 28.17 29.33 1.32
C LEU A 330 27.67 30.01 2.60
N MET A 331 28.48 30.97 3.15
CA MET A 331 28.07 31.75 4.32
C MET A 331 26.92 32.69 4.02
N GLU A 332 26.90 33.31 2.85
CA GLU A 332 25.77 34.16 2.39
C GLU A 332 24.50 33.32 2.20
N ALA A 333 24.60 32.14 1.58
CA ALA A 333 23.47 31.23 1.42
C ALA A 333 22.88 30.74 2.76
N LYS A 334 23.74 30.46 3.75
CA LYS A 334 23.30 30.10 5.11
C LYS A 334 22.59 31.26 5.83
N ARG A 335 23.07 32.51 5.67
CA ARG A 335 22.39 33.69 6.22
C ARG A 335 21.04 33.90 5.56
N ALA A 336 20.98 33.84 4.24
CA ALA A 336 19.70 33.92 3.49
C ALA A 336 18.70 32.87 3.92
N LEU A 337 19.14 31.65 4.24
CA LEU A 337 18.26 30.60 4.76
C LEU A 337 17.71 30.95 6.15
N GLN A 338 18.53 31.48 7.06
CA GLN A 338 18.08 31.91 8.40
C GLN A 338 17.08 33.06 8.34
N ASP A 339 17.27 33.99 7.40
CA ASP A 339 16.34 35.09 7.19
C ASP A 339 15.00 34.59 6.60
N LEU A 340 15.06 33.63 5.68
CA LEU A 340 13.88 32.99 5.09
C LEU A 340 13.03 32.24 6.14
N GLU A 341 13.66 31.61 7.13
CA GLU A 341 12.96 30.94 8.23
C GLU A 341 12.10 31.90 9.07
N LYS A 342 12.49 33.19 9.14
CA LYS A 342 11.80 34.24 9.92
C LYS A 342 10.74 35.01 9.11
N LEU A 343 10.84 35.01 7.79
CA LEU A 343 9.96 35.74 6.89
C LEU A 343 8.61 35.06 6.70
N HIS A 344 7.57 35.86 6.45
CA HIS A 344 6.27 35.38 6.00
C HIS A 344 6.21 35.52 4.48
N ILE A 345 5.97 34.42 3.77
CA ILE A 345 5.82 34.43 2.30
C ILE A 345 4.33 34.53 2.01
N SER A 346 3.91 35.60 1.31
CA SER A 346 2.55 35.78 0.83
C SER A 346 2.46 35.48 -0.67
N ILE A 347 1.44 34.78 -1.08
CA ILE A 347 1.17 34.40 -2.49
C ILE A 347 0.33 35.46 -3.21
N ASN A 348 -0.15 36.51 -2.47
CA ASN A 348 -0.96 37.59 -3.05
C ASN A 348 -0.10 38.64 -3.73
#